data_03b0bef5bb6a7840bc4c68ade08f472d
#
_entry.id   03b0bef5bb6a7840bc4c68ade08f472d
#
_cell.length_a   1.000
_cell.length_b   1.000
_cell.length_c   1.000
_cell.angle_alpha   90.00
_cell.angle_beta   90.00
_cell.angle_gamma   90.00
#
_symmetry.space_group_name_H-M   'P 1'
#
loop_
_entity.id
_entity.type
_entity.pdbx_description
1 polymer ?
#
loop_
_entity_poly.entity_id
_entity_poly.type
_entity_poly.pdbx_seq_one_letter_code
_entity_poly.pdbx_strand_id
1 'polypeptide(L)'
;MKLLKEFKWKLIMYAVLYILMGIVLLLFPETTKKILCYAVGGASVAVGVVTVCIYLFRDAAKNTYRNDFVTGLAAILLGIFLIVRVDLIMVLIPFVLGIAVMISGFMKLQDCIDVRRMGYGNGLVLFLLALISIVHGIVLIVNPFHASIVLMRLVGAGLLFCGVSDLLSTLYMSRKIKHYIENAGELSDTLDLNAREIKDE
;
A
#
# COMPACT_ATOMS: atom_id res chain seq x y z
N MET A 1 17.67 22.54 14.54
CA MET A 1 17.39 22.95 13.15
C MET A 1 17.87 21.97 12.09
N LYS A 2 19.07 21.37 12.17
CA LYS A 2 19.56 20.38 11.16
C LYS A 2 18.67 19.14 11.05
N LEU A 3 18.23 18.53 12.15
CA LEU A 3 17.38 17.34 12.17
C LEU A 3 16.01 17.56 11.50
N LEU A 4 15.39 18.71 11.73
CA LEU A 4 14.13 19.07 11.08
C LEU A 4 14.27 19.25 9.56
N LYS A 5 15.41 19.76 9.11
CA LYS A 5 15.70 19.94 7.68
C LYS A 5 15.95 18.60 6.99
N GLU A 6 16.65 17.67 7.63
CA GLU A 6 16.87 16.31 7.12
C GLU A 6 15.57 15.50 7.06
N PHE A 7 14.72 15.63 8.09
CA PHE A 7 13.43 14.94 8.12
C PHE A 7 12.50 15.43 6.99
N LYS A 8 12.45 16.74 6.73
CA LYS A 8 11.70 17.35 5.63
C LYS A 8 12.16 16.83 4.26
N TRP A 9 13.46 16.77 4.04
CA TRP A 9 14.02 16.26 2.77
C TRP A 9 13.62 14.83 2.51
N LYS A 10 13.64 13.97 3.52
CA LYS A 10 13.20 12.58 3.41
C LYS A 10 11.70 12.48 3.06
N LEU A 11 10.84 13.26 3.72
CA LEU A 11 9.41 13.26 3.43
C LEU A 11 9.10 13.74 2.01
N ILE A 12 9.75 14.82 1.55
CA ILE A 12 9.59 15.31 0.18
C ILE A 12 10.08 14.28 -0.84
N MET A 13 11.20 13.62 -0.57
CA MET A 13 11.73 12.57 -1.43
C MET A 13 10.75 11.39 -1.57
N TYR A 14 10.14 10.94 -0.46
CA TYR A 14 9.10 9.90 -0.51
C TYR A 14 7.85 10.36 -1.26
N ALA A 15 7.38 11.58 -1.05
CA ALA A 15 6.23 12.13 -1.75
C ALA A 15 6.47 12.20 -3.27
N VAL A 16 7.65 12.66 -3.69
CA VAL A 16 8.06 12.68 -5.12
C VAL A 16 8.13 11.27 -5.69
N LEU A 17 8.66 10.31 -4.93
CA LEU A 17 8.75 8.91 -5.35
C LEU A 17 7.35 8.31 -5.54
N TYR A 18 6.40 8.57 -4.63
CA TYR A 18 5.01 8.14 -4.78
C TYR A 18 4.34 8.75 -6.01
N ILE A 19 4.57 10.04 -6.29
CA ILE A 19 4.05 10.72 -7.48
C ILE A 19 4.62 10.08 -8.75
N LEU A 20 5.94 9.86 -8.82
CA LEU A 20 6.58 9.23 -9.96
C LEU A 20 6.08 7.81 -10.19
N MET A 21 6.00 6.99 -9.13
CA MET A 21 5.44 5.64 -9.23
C MET A 21 3.97 5.66 -9.67
N GLY A 22 3.17 6.57 -9.13
CA GLY A 22 1.78 6.73 -9.52
C GLY A 22 1.62 7.06 -11.00
N ILE A 23 2.42 7.98 -11.53
CA ILE A 23 2.44 8.34 -12.96
C ILE A 23 2.83 7.13 -13.83
N VAL A 24 3.87 6.40 -13.45
CA VAL A 24 4.33 5.21 -14.20
C VAL A 24 3.25 4.13 -14.24
N LEU A 25 2.56 3.87 -13.11
CA LEU A 25 1.47 2.90 -13.06
C LEU A 25 0.26 3.31 -13.91
N LEU A 26 -0.02 4.61 -14.02
CA LEU A 26 -1.12 5.12 -14.85
C LEU A 26 -0.81 5.02 -16.34
N LEU A 27 0.42 5.39 -16.73
CA LEU A 27 0.83 5.42 -18.14
C LEU A 27 1.16 4.04 -18.69
N PHE A 28 1.84 3.20 -17.89
CA PHE A 28 2.35 1.90 -18.31
C PHE A 28 1.91 0.76 -17.39
N PRO A 29 0.61 0.52 -17.20
CA PRO A 29 0.11 -0.47 -16.25
C PRO A 29 0.57 -1.90 -16.58
N GLU A 30 0.62 -2.28 -17.86
CA GLU A 30 1.02 -3.63 -18.29
C GLU A 30 2.51 -3.90 -18.06
N THR A 31 3.35 -2.94 -18.42
CA THR A 31 4.81 -3.05 -18.22
C THR A 31 5.14 -3.10 -16.74
N THR A 32 4.50 -2.25 -15.94
CA THR A 32 4.73 -2.22 -14.48
C THR A 32 4.32 -3.52 -13.81
N LYS A 33 3.20 -4.13 -14.21
CA LYS A 33 2.80 -5.45 -13.72
C LYS A 33 3.86 -6.52 -14.00
N LYS A 34 4.39 -6.57 -15.23
CA LYS A 34 5.45 -7.52 -15.61
C LYS A 34 6.71 -7.30 -14.77
N ILE A 35 7.16 -6.06 -14.65
CA ILE A 35 8.32 -5.71 -13.81
C ILE A 35 8.11 -6.13 -12.36
N LEU A 36 6.93 -5.88 -11.80
CA LEU A 36 6.59 -6.26 -10.43
C LEU A 36 6.66 -7.79 -10.24
N CYS A 37 6.08 -8.55 -11.16
CA CYS A 37 6.14 -10.02 -11.12
C CYS A 37 7.58 -10.54 -11.22
N TYR A 38 8.40 -9.97 -12.10
CA TYR A 38 9.81 -10.34 -12.22
C TYR A 38 10.62 -9.96 -10.99
N ALA A 39 10.36 -8.78 -10.39
CA ALA A 39 11.04 -8.35 -9.18
C ALA A 39 10.68 -9.25 -7.98
N VAL A 40 9.39 -9.54 -7.76
CA VAL A 40 8.93 -10.43 -6.69
C VAL A 40 9.39 -11.88 -6.92
N GLY A 41 9.29 -12.36 -8.16
CA GLY A 41 9.75 -13.69 -8.53
C GLY A 41 11.26 -13.85 -8.36
N GLY A 42 12.05 -12.88 -8.81
CA GLY A 42 13.50 -12.87 -8.65
C GLY A 42 13.93 -12.78 -7.18
N ALA A 43 13.28 -11.92 -6.40
CA ALA A 43 13.50 -11.85 -4.95
C ALA A 43 13.17 -13.18 -4.25
N SER A 44 12.05 -13.82 -4.63
CA SER A 44 11.66 -15.12 -4.08
C SER A 44 12.67 -16.22 -4.39
N VAL A 45 13.18 -16.27 -5.63
CA VAL A 45 14.26 -17.21 -6.02
C VAL A 45 15.53 -16.92 -5.21
N ALA A 46 15.95 -15.66 -5.10
CA ALA A 46 17.15 -15.28 -4.35
C ALA A 46 17.06 -15.68 -2.87
N VAL A 47 15.94 -15.37 -2.22
CA VAL A 47 15.70 -15.76 -0.82
C VAL A 47 15.68 -17.29 -0.69
N GLY A 48 15.01 -18.00 -1.62
CA GLY A 48 14.97 -19.45 -1.61
C GLY A 48 16.36 -20.08 -1.75
N VAL A 49 17.19 -19.59 -2.67
CA VAL A 49 18.58 -20.06 -2.85
C VAL A 49 19.40 -19.81 -1.59
N VAL A 50 19.33 -18.62 -1.01
CA VAL A 50 20.05 -18.30 0.25
C VAL A 50 19.61 -19.23 1.38
N THR A 51 18.30 -19.49 1.51
CA THR A 51 17.77 -20.39 2.56
C THR A 51 18.25 -21.83 2.39
N VAL A 52 18.26 -22.33 1.15
CA VAL A 52 18.81 -23.68 0.83
C VAL A 52 20.32 -23.73 1.09
N CYS A 53 21.07 -22.70 0.70
CA CYS A 53 22.52 -22.63 0.96
C CYS A 53 22.78 -22.61 2.48
N ILE A 54 22.08 -21.81 3.25
CA ILE A 54 22.23 -21.79 4.71
C ILE A 54 21.94 -23.17 5.32
N TYR A 55 20.94 -23.88 4.81
CA TYR A 55 20.62 -25.23 5.27
C TYR A 55 21.76 -26.21 4.99
N LEU A 56 22.37 -26.16 3.80
CA LEU A 56 23.47 -27.06 3.40
C LEU A 56 24.77 -26.82 4.17
N PHE A 57 25.05 -25.59 4.57
CA PHE A 57 26.28 -25.23 5.30
C PHE A 57 26.11 -25.26 6.83
N ARG A 58 24.93 -25.61 7.34
CA ARG A 58 24.64 -25.62 8.77
C ARG A 58 24.77 -27.02 9.34
N ASP A 59 25.35 -27.12 10.56
CA ASP A 59 25.48 -28.38 11.28
C ASP A 59 24.14 -29.06 11.54
N ALA A 60 24.03 -30.36 11.19
CA ALA A 60 22.82 -31.16 11.26
C ALA A 60 22.24 -31.28 12.70
N ALA A 61 23.10 -31.19 13.71
CA ALA A 61 22.70 -31.30 15.12
C ALA A 61 21.80 -30.17 15.65
N LYS A 62 21.79 -29.00 15.00
CA LYS A 62 21.00 -27.82 15.39
C LYS A 62 19.71 -27.64 14.58
N ASN A 63 19.43 -28.56 13.68
CA ASN A 63 18.41 -28.36 12.63
C ASN A 63 17.17 -29.27 12.79
N THR A 64 16.99 -29.92 13.92
CA THR A 64 16.05 -31.04 14.11
C THR A 64 14.55 -30.66 13.97
N TYR A 65 14.19 -29.38 13.91
CA TYR A 65 12.77 -28.93 13.81
C TYR A 65 12.52 -27.78 12.83
N ARG A 66 13.45 -27.46 11.92
CA ARG A 66 13.24 -26.36 10.94
C ARG A 66 13.18 -26.91 9.52
N ASN A 67 12.04 -26.68 8.87
CA ASN A 67 11.80 -27.06 7.48
C ASN A 67 12.46 -26.07 6.49
N ASP A 68 13.65 -25.55 6.81
CA ASP A 68 14.33 -24.50 6.01
C ASP A 68 14.61 -24.97 4.58
N PHE A 69 14.93 -26.26 4.38
CA PHE A 69 15.14 -26.82 3.05
C PHE A 69 13.85 -26.81 2.21
N VAL A 70 12.75 -27.31 2.79
CA VAL A 70 11.45 -27.37 2.09
C VAL A 70 10.94 -25.95 1.80
N THR A 71 11.09 -25.03 2.76
CA THR A 71 10.70 -23.63 2.61
C THR A 71 11.53 -22.94 1.53
N GLY A 72 12.84 -23.15 1.50
CA GLY A 72 13.72 -22.61 0.48
C GLY A 72 13.41 -23.15 -0.92
N LEU A 73 13.19 -24.46 -1.03
CA LEU A 73 12.82 -25.10 -2.29
C LEU A 73 11.45 -24.60 -2.78
N ALA A 74 10.46 -24.47 -1.88
CA ALA A 74 9.15 -23.93 -2.21
C ALA A 74 9.25 -22.47 -2.68
N ALA A 75 10.10 -21.64 -2.04
CA ALA A 75 10.33 -20.26 -2.46
C ALA A 75 10.97 -20.17 -3.86
N ILE A 76 11.93 -21.06 -4.18
CA ILE A 76 12.53 -21.14 -5.53
C ILE A 76 11.47 -21.51 -6.56
N LEU A 77 10.71 -22.57 -6.31
CA LEU A 77 9.67 -23.05 -7.24
C LEU A 77 8.60 -21.97 -7.46
N LEU A 78 8.17 -21.29 -6.39
CA LEU A 78 7.20 -20.20 -6.47
C LEU A 78 7.77 -19.01 -7.25
N GLY A 79 9.03 -18.65 -7.02
CA GLY A 79 9.70 -17.57 -7.75
C GLY A 79 9.85 -17.88 -9.25
N ILE A 80 10.23 -19.11 -9.60
CA ILE A 80 10.31 -19.56 -11.01
C ILE A 80 8.90 -19.54 -11.63
N PHE A 81 7.88 -20.02 -10.93
CA PHE A 81 6.50 -19.99 -11.40
C PHE A 81 6.02 -18.56 -11.67
N LEU A 82 6.33 -17.61 -10.76
CA LEU A 82 6.03 -16.19 -10.94
C LEU A 82 6.68 -15.59 -12.19
N ILE A 83 7.93 -15.97 -12.49
CA ILE A 83 8.67 -15.48 -13.65
C ILE A 83 8.16 -16.10 -14.96
N VAL A 84 7.88 -17.41 -14.96
CA VAL A 84 7.49 -18.14 -16.18
C VAL A 84 6.02 -17.89 -16.54
N ARG A 85 5.16 -17.73 -15.54
CA ARG A 85 3.70 -17.63 -15.73
C ARG A 85 3.12 -16.30 -15.28
N VAL A 86 3.79 -15.21 -15.65
CA VAL A 86 3.35 -13.82 -15.32
C VAL A 86 1.90 -13.59 -15.71
N ASP A 87 1.48 -14.06 -16.88
CA ASP A 87 0.11 -13.85 -17.40
C ASP A 87 -0.94 -14.54 -16.52
N LEU A 88 -0.66 -15.74 -16.01
CA LEU A 88 -1.58 -16.46 -15.11
C LEU A 88 -1.81 -15.70 -13.80
N ILE A 89 -0.75 -15.13 -13.25
CA ILE A 89 -0.82 -14.38 -11.99
C ILE A 89 -1.60 -13.09 -12.18
N MET A 90 -1.40 -12.42 -13.33
CA MET A 90 -2.16 -11.22 -13.68
C MET A 90 -3.66 -11.46 -13.79
N VAL A 91 -4.07 -12.67 -14.15
CA VAL A 91 -5.48 -13.10 -14.22
C VAL A 91 -5.98 -13.56 -12.85
N LEU A 92 -5.14 -14.27 -12.09
CA LEU A 92 -5.51 -14.87 -10.82
C LEU A 92 -5.94 -13.85 -9.77
N ILE A 93 -5.21 -12.73 -9.66
CA ILE A 93 -5.50 -11.68 -8.66
C ILE A 93 -6.90 -11.07 -8.87
N PRO A 94 -7.25 -10.53 -10.05
CA PRO A 94 -8.60 -10.01 -10.30
C PRO A 94 -9.68 -11.08 -10.19
N PHE A 95 -9.39 -12.32 -10.57
CA PHE A 95 -10.33 -13.43 -10.46
C PHE A 95 -10.68 -13.73 -8.99
N VAL A 96 -9.68 -13.86 -8.10
CA VAL A 96 -9.89 -14.07 -6.67
C VAL A 96 -10.62 -12.89 -6.04
N LEU A 97 -10.24 -11.66 -6.39
CA LEU A 97 -10.93 -10.44 -5.95
C LEU A 97 -12.39 -10.42 -6.43
N GLY A 98 -12.65 -10.84 -7.66
CA GLY A 98 -14.00 -10.95 -8.23
C GLY A 98 -14.88 -11.89 -7.40
N ILE A 99 -14.37 -13.05 -7.03
CA ILE A 99 -15.07 -14.00 -6.15
C ILE A 99 -15.35 -13.36 -4.79
N ALA A 100 -14.35 -12.71 -4.17
CA ALA A 100 -14.50 -12.07 -2.87
C ALA A 100 -15.55 -10.94 -2.89
N VAL A 101 -15.54 -10.11 -3.93
CA VAL A 101 -16.52 -9.02 -4.13
C VAL A 101 -17.92 -9.59 -4.37
N MET A 102 -18.03 -10.67 -5.13
CA MET A 102 -19.31 -11.34 -5.36
C MET A 102 -19.88 -11.93 -4.06
N ILE A 103 -19.07 -12.59 -3.24
CA ILE A 103 -19.48 -13.09 -1.92
C ILE A 103 -19.94 -11.92 -1.02
N SER A 104 -19.18 -10.83 -0.99
CA SER A 104 -19.58 -9.61 -0.27
C SER A 104 -20.92 -9.04 -0.76
N GLY A 105 -21.19 -9.12 -2.07
CA GLY A 105 -22.48 -8.75 -2.65
C GLY A 105 -23.63 -9.62 -2.15
N PHE A 106 -23.44 -10.94 -2.07
CA PHE A 106 -24.44 -11.86 -1.51
C PHE A 106 -24.69 -11.61 -0.01
N MET A 107 -23.63 -11.30 0.77
CA MET A 107 -23.81 -10.90 2.19
C MET A 107 -24.68 -9.65 2.32
N LYS A 108 -24.43 -8.61 1.52
CA LYS A 108 -25.26 -7.40 1.50
C LYS A 108 -26.71 -7.69 1.08
N LEU A 109 -26.92 -8.64 0.20
CA LEU A 109 -28.26 -9.07 -0.19
C LEU A 109 -28.99 -9.73 0.99
N GLN A 110 -28.29 -10.57 1.75
CA GLN A 110 -28.80 -11.15 2.99
C GLN A 110 -29.14 -10.05 4.00
N ASP A 111 -28.24 -9.11 4.24
CA ASP A 111 -28.48 -7.97 5.14
C ASP A 111 -29.72 -7.17 4.74
N CYS A 112 -29.97 -6.99 3.43
CA CYS A 112 -31.15 -6.34 2.90
C CYS A 112 -32.45 -7.09 3.26
N ILE A 113 -32.42 -8.43 3.16
CA ILE A 113 -33.56 -9.29 3.52
C ILE A 113 -33.82 -9.20 5.03
N ASP A 114 -32.76 -9.25 5.82
CA ASP A 114 -32.86 -9.22 7.29
C ASP A 114 -33.40 -7.88 7.79
N VAL A 115 -32.92 -6.75 7.25
CA VAL A 115 -33.46 -5.40 7.55
C VAL A 115 -34.93 -5.28 7.21
N ARG A 116 -35.37 -5.85 6.07
CA ARG A 116 -36.78 -5.89 5.70
C ARG A 116 -37.62 -6.71 6.68
N ARG A 117 -37.12 -7.86 7.12
CA ARG A 117 -37.81 -8.74 8.09
C ARG A 117 -37.92 -8.10 9.45
N MET A 118 -36.95 -7.30 9.87
CA MET A 118 -36.97 -6.57 11.15
C MET A 118 -37.83 -5.31 11.13
N GLY A 119 -38.41 -4.91 9.98
CA GLY A 119 -39.23 -3.71 9.87
C GLY A 119 -38.48 -2.38 9.97
N TYR A 120 -37.15 -2.41 9.93
CA TYR A 120 -36.29 -1.24 9.99
C TYR A 120 -36.05 -0.68 8.56
N GLY A 121 -36.94 0.20 8.09
CA GLY A 121 -36.74 1.08 6.95
C GLY A 121 -36.69 0.40 5.57
N ASN A 122 -36.43 1.22 4.54
CA ASN A 122 -36.29 0.74 3.16
C ASN A 122 -34.90 0.12 2.93
N GLY A 123 -34.81 -1.21 2.86
CA GLY A 123 -33.59 -1.93 2.49
C GLY A 123 -33.10 -1.68 1.03
N LEU A 124 -33.68 -0.69 0.33
CA LEU A 124 -33.42 -0.41 -1.08
C LEU A 124 -31.95 -0.01 -1.33
N VAL A 125 -31.34 0.74 -0.42
CA VAL A 125 -29.93 1.13 -0.51
C VAL A 125 -29.04 -0.11 -0.43
N LEU A 126 -29.29 -1.00 0.54
CA LEU A 126 -28.53 -2.26 0.68
C LEU A 126 -28.73 -3.17 -0.54
N PHE A 127 -29.93 -3.22 -1.10
CA PHE A 127 -30.22 -3.98 -2.32
C PHE A 127 -29.43 -3.45 -3.52
N LEU A 128 -29.40 -2.11 -3.73
CA LEU A 128 -28.62 -1.50 -4.80
C LEU A 128 -27.12 -1.76 -4.63
N LEU A 129 -26.60 -1.60 -3.42
CA LEU A 129 -25.20 -1.90 -3.12
C LEU A 129 -24.85 -3.37 -3.33
N ALA A 130 -25.75 -4.29 -2.98
CA ALA A 130 -25.60 -5.72 -3.23
C ALA A 130 -25.53 -5.99 -4.73
N LEU A 131 -26.47 -5.43 -5.50
CA LEU A 131 -26.54 -5.62 -6.95
C LEU A 131 -25.27 -5.09 -7.64
N ILE A 132 -24.84 -3.88 -7.30
CA ILE A 132 -23.59 -3.28 -7.81
C ILE A 132 -22.39 -4.18 -7.50
N SER A 133 -22.29 -4.69 -6.26
CA SER A 133 -21.18 -5.55 -5.84
C SER A 133 -21.18 -6.86 -6.61
N ILE A 134 -22.35 -7.51 -6.81
CA ILE A 134 -22.47 -8.75 -7.56
C ILE A 134 -22.08 -8.55 -9.03
N VAL A 135 -22.63 -7.51 -9.68
CA VAL A 135 -22.29 -7.19 -11.08
C VAL A 135 -20.81 -6.89 -11.23
N HIS A 136 -20.24 -6.12 -10.31
CA HIS A 136 -18.80 -5.81 -10.32
C HIS A 136 -17.95 -7.07 -10.16
N GLY A 137 -18.32 -7.99 -9.24
CA GLY A 137 -17.65 -9.28 -9.06
C GLY A 137 -17.70 -10.13 -10.33
N ILE A 138 -18.86 -10.19 -11.01
CA ILE A 138 -19.02 -10.91 -12.28
C ILE A 138 -18.11 -10.32 -13.36
N VAL A 139 -18.06 -9.00 -13.49
CA VAL A 139 -17.19 -8.31 -14.47
C VAL A 139 -15.70 -8.64 -14.24
N LEU A 140 -15.25 -8.67 -12.96
CA LEU A 140 -13.88 -9.06 -12.61
C LEU A 140 -13.56 -10.51 -12.99
N ILE A 141 -14.52 -11.43 -12.86
CA ILE A 141 -14.35 -12.84 -13.19
C ILE A 141 -14.36 -13.08 -14.70
N VAL A 142 -15.25 -12.41 -15.44
CA VAL A 142 -15.41 -12.61 -16.89
C VAL A 142 -14.30 -11.95 -17.69
N ASN A 143 -13.80 -10.78 -17.25
CA ASN A 143 -12.76 -10.00 -17.92
C ASN A 143 -11.56 -9.69 -17.03
N PRO A 144 -10.83 -10.70 -16.54
CA PRO A 144 -9.75 -10.48 -15.55
C PRO A 144 -8.55 -9.70 -16.12
N PHE A 145 -8.29 -9.78 -17.42
CA PHE A 145 -7.20 -8.99 -18.06
C PHE A 145 -7.47 -7.48 -18.00
N HIS A 146 -8.66 -7.06 -18.43
CA HIS A 146 -9.07 -5.64 -18.34
C HIS A 146 -9.18 -5.17 -16.89
N ALA A 147 -9.74 -6.01 -16.02
CA ALA A 147 -9.83 -5.74 -14.60
C ALA A 147 -8.45 -5.50 -13.97
N SER A 148 -7.45 -6.29 -14.35
CA SER A 148 -6.09 -6.14 -13.89
C SER A 148 -5.45 -4.80 -14.30
N ILE A 149 -5.74 -4.29 -15.51
CA ILE A 149 -5.28 -2.97 -15.98
C ILE A 149 -5.97 -1.85 -15.18
N VAL A 150 -7.28 -1.97 -14.99
CA VAL A 150 -8.07 -0.99 -14.21
C VAL A 150 -7.58 -0.93 -12.76
N LEU A 151 -7.35 -2.08 -12.12
CA LEU A 151 -6.79 -2.14 -10.76
C LEU A 151 -5.44 -1.45 -10.67
N MET A 152 -4.52 -1.68 -11.63
CA MET A 152 -3.23 -1.01 -11.65
C MET A 152 -3.35 0.51 -11.80
N ARG A 153 -4.25 0.98 -12.67
CA ARG A 153 -4.53 2.40 -12.82
C ARG A 153 -5.11 3.01 -11.55
N LEU A 154 -5.98 2.28 -10.87
CA LEU A 154 -6.60 2.72 -9.61
C LEU A 154 -5.56 2.83 -8.49
N VAL A 155 -4.65 1.85 -8.39
CA VAL A 155 -3.49 1.91 -7.48
C VAL A 155 -2.59 3.09 -7.84
N GLY A 156 -2.30 3.31 -9.13
CA GLY A 156 -1.51 4.45 -9.60
C GLY A 156 -2.14 5.79 -9.25
N ALA A 157 -3.46 5.93 -9.43
CA ALA A 157 -4.21 7.13 -9.04
C ALA A 157 -4.18 7.35 -7.52
N GLY A 158 -4.33 6.27 -6.73
CA GLY A 158 -4.23 6.32 -5.28
C GLY A 158 -2.83 6.76 -4.80
N LEU A 159 -1.77 6.23 -5.40
CA LEU A 159 -0.39 6.65 -5.10
C LEU A 159 -0.12 8.11 -5.46
N LEU A 160 -0.65 8.57 -6.60
CA LEU A 160 -0.58 9.99 -6.98
C LEU A 160 -1.27 10.87 -5.94
N PHE A 161 -2.48 10.50 -5.55
CA PHE A 161 -3.24 11.24 -4.52
C PHE A 161 -2.49 11.28 -3.19
N CYS A 162 -1.96 10.15 -2.73
CA CYS A 162 -1.14 10.08 -1.52
C CYS A 162 0.11 10.95 -1.64
N GLY A 163 0.87 10.84 -2.74
CA GLY A 163 2.09 11.61 -2.94
C GLY A 163 1.84 13.12 -2.99
N VAL A 164 0.77 13.57 -3.65
CA VAL A 164 0.37 14.98 -3.68
C VAL A 164 -0.08 15.44 -2.29
N SER A 165 -0.88 14.66 -1.59
CA SER A 165 -1.33 14.95 -0.24
C SER A 165 -0.16 15.06 0.76
N ASP A 166 0.80 14.15 0.70
CA ASP A 166 2.01 14.16 1.54
C ASP A 166 2.88 15.38 1.24
N LEU A 167 3.02 15.75 -0.03
CA LEU A 167 3.75 16.96 -0.44
C LEU A 167 3.09 18.22 0.14
N LEU A 168 1.78 18.36 -0.05
CA LEU A 168 1.01 19.49 0.46
C LEU A 168 1.07 19.57 1.99
N SER A 169 0.88 18.44 2.67
CA SER A 169 0.95 18.34 4.14
C SER A 169 2.32 18.73 4.66
N THR A 170 3.40 18.23 4.04
CA THR A 170 4.78 18.53 4.42
C THR A 170 5.11 20.00 4.22
N LEU A 171 4.66 20.61 3.10
CA LEU A 171 4.85 22.03 2.83
C LEU A 171 4.07 22.91 3.82
N TYR A 172 2.81 22.58 4.09
CA TYR A 172 1.96 23.29 5.03
C TYR A 172 2.51 23.24 6.46
N MET A 173 2.86 22.05 6.94
CA MET A 173 3.44 21.84 8.27
C MET A 173 4.77 22.56 8.43
N SER A 174 5.58 22.56 7.36
CA SER A 174 6.87 23.25 7.32
C SER A 174 6.75 24.76 7.50
N ARG A 175 5.71 25.37 6.92
CA ARG A 175 5.44 26.81 7.07
C ARG A 175 4.95 27.13 8.49
N LYS A 176 4.05 26.32 9.04
CA LYS A 176 3.53 26.52 10.39
C LYS A 176 4.61 26.36 11.46
N ILE A 177 5.45 25.34 11.37
CA ILE A 177 6.54 25.12 12.32
C ILE A 177 7.53 26.30 12.29
N LYS A 178 7.86 26.82 11.11
CA LYS A 178 8.74 27.99 10.99
C LYS A 178 8.15 29.20 11.72
N HIS A 179 6.88 29.49 11.51
CA HIS A 179 6.18 30.60 12.15
C HIS A 179 6.08 30.42 13.68
N TYR A 180 5.88 29.19 14.16
CA TYR A 180 5.87 28.88 15.60
C TYR A 180 7.22 29.11 16.26
N ILE A 181 8.32 28.71 15.60
CA ILE A 181 9.68 28.89 16.12
C ILE A 181 10.06 30.38 16.12
N GLU A 182 9.65 31.14 15.13
CA GLU A 182 9.89 32.58 15.00
C GLU A 182 9.17 33.33 16.11
N ASN A 183 7.89 33.06 16.35
CA ASN A 183 7.10 33.63 17.44
C ASN A 183 7.62 33.24 18.84
N ALA A 184 8.07 31.99 19.02
CA ALA A 184 8.66 31.55 20.29
C ALA A 184 10.00 32.20 20.57
N GLY A 185 10.78 32.49 19.53
CA GLY A 185 12.03 33.27 19.64
C GLY A 185 11.77 34.69 20.08
N GLU A 186 10.84 35.42 19.46
CA GLU A 186 10.46 36.78 19.83
C GLU A 186 9.95 36.87 21.28
N LEU A 187 9.16 35.86 21.72
CA LEU A 187 8.64 35.78 23.09
C LEU A 187 9.79 35.60 24.11
N SER A 188 10.77 34.78 23.79
CA SER A 188 11.92 34.52 24.66
C SER A 188 12.80 35.79 24.78
N ASP A 189 13.04 36.50 23.68
CA ASP A 189 13.81 37.73 23.66
C ASP A 189 13.14 38.88 24.46
N THR A 190 11.81 38.99 24.37
CA THR A 190 11.02 39.94 25.16
C THR A 190 11.03 39.61 26.64
N LEU A 191 10.99 38.35 27.04
CA LEU A 191 11.10 37.93 28.44
C LEU A 191 12.48 38.18 29.00
N ASP A 192 13.55 37.98 28.22
CA ASP A 192 14.94 38.26 28.64
C ASP A 192 15.20 39.75 28.79
N LEU A 193 14.59 40.59 27.94
CA LEU A 193 14.67 42.06 28.06
C LEU A 193 13.98 42.55 29.34
N ASN A 194 12.75 42.09 29.59
CA ASN A 194 12.02 42.47 30.82
C ASN A 194 12.72 41.97 32.10
N ALA A 195 13.35 40.79 32.06
CA ALA A 195 14.12 40.27 33.20
C ALA A 195 15.39 41.04 33.47
N ARG A 196 15.99 41.72 32.48
CA ARG A 196 17.14 42.61 32.65
C ARG A 196 16.72 43.95 33.21
N GLU A 197 15.63 44.54 32.73
CA GLU A 197 15.10 45.80 33.28
C GLU A 197 14.76 45.72 34.78
N ILE A 198 14.16 44.60 35.23
CA ILE A 198 13.83 44.34 36.64
C ILE A 198 15.08 44.18 37.52
N LYS A 199 16.22 43.79 36.94
CA LYS A 199 17.45 43.54 37.68
C LYS A 199 18.34 44.79 37.83
N ASP A 200 18.08 45.77 37.00
CA ASP A 200 18.83 47.07 36.97
C ASP A 200 18.09 48.17 37.77
N GLU A 201 16.87 47.93 38.30
CA GLU A 201 16.17 48.70 39.34
C GLU A 201 16.48 48.16 40.75
#